data_4ff976b63772c168ce7048efb0d889e5
#
_entry.id   4ff976b63772c168ce7048efb0d889e5
#
_cell.length_a   1.000
_cell.length_b   1.000
_cell.length_c   1.000
_cell.angle_alpha   90.00
_cell.angle_beta   90.00
_cell.angle_gamma   90.00
#
_symmetry.space_group_name_H-M   'P 1'
#
loop_
_entity.id
_entity.type
_entity.pdbx_description
1 polymer ?
#
loop_
_entity_poly.entity_id
_entity_poly.type
_entity_poly.pdbx_seq_one_letter_code
_entity_poly.pdbx_strand_id
1 'polypeptide(L)'
;VLRETEPDDPLRRDAAALDFAFDEVVVEAARAAGIRLVLLQSYYRAGGVRRPLAGGQRRFDGGSLDQFWGSLGRLERLLDRSRETLGVAPHSYRAVRREELAELHAEAKRRGMVVHLHLEEQRREVEELEAAHGLAPSEILLEDLDLGTETTAIHCTHTPADRLTEIFRRGVTVAVCPLTEGNLGDGIPALRAASGTRHLALGSDSNLRLSMLENLRWLEYGQRLAGERRGLLGERPAVAALHAATLGGARSLRLPAGRIAPGQWADFCAVDLTHPALAATPGLERLCFGHGAPIHTGGADVLCAVAEAL
;
A
#
# COMPACT_ATOMS: atom_id res chain seq x y z
N VAL A 1 16.66 -0.16 10.73
CA VAL A 1 18.05 -0.57 11.04
C VAL A 1 18.04 -2.07 11.27
N LEU A 2 18.28 -2.84 10.21
CA LEU A 2 18.43 -4.28 10.30
C LEU A 2 19.83 -4.57 10.87
N ARG A 3 19.90 -5.08 12.11
CA ARG A 3 21.15 -5.57 12.69
C ARG A 3 21.71 -6.65 11.77
N GLU A 4 23.00 -6.55 11.42
CA GLU A 4 23.73 -7.68 10.87
C GLU A 4 23.66 -8.82 11.89
N THR A 5 22.98 -9.90 11.53
CA THR A 5 22.87 -11.08 12.39
C THR A 5 24.18 -11.86 12.27
N GLU A 6 24.82 -12.15 13.41
CA GLU A 6 26.01 -12.98 13.52
C GLU A 6 25.77 -14.36 12.87
N PRO A 7 26.84 -15.03 12.36
CA PRO A 7 26.73 -16.36 11.71
C PRO A 7 26.02 -17.44 12.56
N ASP A 8 26.00 -17.28 13.88
CA ASP A 8 25.43 -18.23 14.84
C ASP A 8 24.08 -17.81 15.42
N ASP A 9 23.36 -16.86 14.78
CA ASP A 9 22.02 -16.45 15.18
C ASP A 9 21.09 -17.68 15.20
N PRO A 10 20.46 -18.02 16.35
CA PRO A 10 19.54 -19.14 16.46
C PRO A 10 18.35 -19.05 15.48
N LEU A 11 18.02 -17.87 14.97
CA LEU A 11 17.01 -17.67 13.93
C LEU A 11 17.48 -18.19 12.55
N ARG A 12 18.77 -18.56 12.40
CA ARG A 12 19.31 -19.18 11.18
C ARG A 12 19.23 -20.72 11.17
N ARG A 13 19.04 -21.35 12.33
CA ARG A 13 19.23 -22.80 12.45
C ARG A 13 18.10 -23.65 11.89
N ASP A 14 16.91 -23.08 11.68
CA ASP A 14 15.75 -23.83 11.19
C ASP A 14 14.89 -23.05 10.20
N ALA A 15 15.50 -22.53 9.13
CA ALA A 15 14.74 -21.86 8.05
C ALA A 15 13.63 -22.77 7.47
N ALA A 16 13.81 -24.10 7.52
CA ALA A 16 12.79 -25.06 7.09
C ALA A 16 11.71 -25.35 8.15
N ALA A 17 12.03 -25.15 9.45
CA ALA A 17 11.09 -25.33 10.55
C ALA A 17 10.32 -24.04 10.90
N LEU A 18 10.84 -22.88 10.44
CA LEU A 18 10.24 -21.54 10.65
C LEU A 18 9.52 -21.04 9.40
N ASP A 19 9.16 -21.93 8.47
CA ASP A 19 8.33 -21.61 7.32
C ASP A 19 7.07 -20.88 7.84
N PHE A 20 6.91 -19.58 7.51
CA PHE A 20 5.80 -18.70 7.92
C PHE A 20 5.74 -18.24 9.37
N ALA A 21 6.73 -18.50 10.23
CA ALA A 21 6.69 -18.03 11.63
C ALA A 21 6.49 -16.51 11.73
N PHE A 22 7.05 -15.76 10.79
CA PHE A 22 6.86 -14.30 10.74
C PHE A 22 5.45 -13.92 10.24
N ASP A 23 4.96 -14.63 9.24
CA ASP A 23 3.61 -14.43 8.70
C ASP A 23 2.55 -14.78 9.75
N GLU A 24 2.74 -15.87 10.51
CA GLU A 24 1.86 -16.27 11.61
C GLU A 24 1.79 -15.20 12.69
N VAL A 25 2.91 -14.60 13.08
CA VAL A 25 2.93 -13.49 14.04
C VAL A 25 2.12 -12.29 13.54
N VAL A 26 2.22 -11.94 12.26
CA VAL A 26 1.43 -10.85 11.66
C VAL A 26 -0.06 -11.20 11.65
N VAL A 27 -0.40 -12.42 11.27
CA VAL A 27 -1.79 -12.92 11.27
C VAL A 27 -2.38 -12.89 12.69
N GLU A 28 -1.65 -13.39 13.68
CA GLU A 28 -2.08 -13.38 15.10
C GLU A 28 -2.24 -11.96 15.64
N ALA A 29 -1.32 -11.06 15.30
CA ALA A 29 -1.42 -9.66 15.68
C ALA A 29 -2.67 -8.99 15.08
N ALA A 30 -2.99 -9.26 13.81
CA ALA A 30 -4.20 -8.76 13.17
C ALA A 30 -5.47 -9.32 13.83
N ARG A 31 -5.47 -10.62 14.17
CA ARG A 31 -6.56 -11.27 14.91
C ARG A 31 -6.76 -10.67 16.29
N ALA A 32 -5.67 -10.47 17.03
CA ALA A 32 -5.69 -9.86 18.36
C ALA A 32 -6.18 -8.40 18.34
N ALA A 33 -5.81 -7.65 17.29
CA ALA A 33 -6.28 -6.30 17.06
C ALA A 33 -7.73 -6.23 16.55
N GLY A 34 -8.30 -7.35 16.11
CA GLY A 34 -9.65 -7.43 15.57
C GLY A 34 -9.80 -6.81 14.18
N ILE A 35 -8.71 -6.65 13.42
CA ILE A 35 -8.72 -6.10 12.07
C ILE A 35 -8.72 -7.20 11.00
N ARG A 36 -9.17 -6.88 9.80
CA ARG A 36 -9.01 -7.72 8.62
C ARG A 36 -7.60 -7.59 8.07
N LEU A 37 -7.12 -8.64 7.43
CA LEU A 37 -5.76 -8.69 6.88
C LEU A 37 -5.80 -9.10 5.41
N VAL A 38 -5.08 -8.36 4.58
CA VAL A 38 -4.59 -8.82 3.29
C VAL A 38 -3.08 -8.99 3.41
N LEU A 39 -2.64 -10.23 3.58
CA LEU A 39 -1.22 -10.54 3.72
C LEU A 39 -0.58 -10.59 2.33
N LEU A 40 0.37 -9.70 2.08
CA LEU A 40 1.07 -9.60 0.81
C LEU A 40 2.40 -10.36 0.89
N GLN A 41 2.47 -11.51 0.23
CA GLN A 41 3.70 -12.28 0.19
C GLN A 41 4.72 -11.63 -0.74
N SER A 42 5.85 -11.22 -0.19
CA SER A 42 6.93 -10.59 -0.95
C SER A 42 7.69 -11.60 -1.81
N TYR A 43 7.98 -11.22 -3.06
CA TYR A 43 8.89 -11.95 -3.94
C TYR A 43 10.13 -11.11 -4.21
N TYR A 44 11.30 -11.70 -3.91
CA TYR A 44 12.59 -11.05 -3.96
C TYR A 44 13.63 -11.99 -4.63
N ARG A 45 14.40 -11.52 -5.62
CA ARG A 45 15.34 -12.36 -6.40
C ARG A 45 16.71 -11.71 -6.61
N ALA A 46 16.80 -10.41 -6.42
CA ALA A 46 18.02 -9.66 -6.70
C ALA A 46 18.32 -8.65 -5.59
N GLY A 47 19.58 -8.35 -5.37
CA GLY A 47 20.06 -7.36 -4.41
C GLY A 47 20.14 -5.93 -4.98
N GLY A 48 19.67 -5.76 -6.21
CA GLY A 48 19.66 -4.51 -6.97
C GLY A 48 19.69 -4.83 -8.47
N VAL A 49 19.59 -3.82 -9.31
CA VAL A 49 19.61 -3.99 -10.77
C VAL A 49 20.86 -4.73 -11.20
N ARG A 50 20.68 -5.91 -11.82
CA ARG A 50 21.76 -6.84 -12.25
C ARG A 50 22.74 -7.25 -11.12
N ARG A 51 22.31 -7.19 -9.87
CA ARG A 51 23.12 -7.58 -8.72
C ARG A 51 22.50 -8.77 -7.99
N PRO A 52 23.26 -9.82 -7.65
CA PRO A 52 22.75 -10.94 -6.89
C PRO A 52 22.43 -10.51 -5.44
N LEU A 53 21.59 -11.28 -4.78
CA LEU A 53 21.34 -11.14 -3.35
C LEU A 53 22.65 -11.35 -2.57
N ALA A 54 22.95 -10.44 -1.64
CA ALA A 54 24.16 -10.48 -0.82
C ALA A 54 23.84 -10.32 0.67
N GLY A 55 24.70 -10.87 1.54
CA GLY A 55 24.57 -10.72 2.98
C GLY A 55 23.17 -11.11 3.50
N GLY A 56 22.61 -10.23 4.31
CA GLY A 56 21.28 -10.39 4.92
C GLY A 56 20.11 -10.42 3.93
N GLN A 57 20.32 -10.01 2.67
CA GLN A 57 19.28 -10.05 1.64
C GLN A 57 18.90 -11.49 1.26
N ARG A 58 19.82 -12.46 1.40
CA ARG A 58 19.60 -13.87 1.03
C ARG A 58 18.42 -14.51 1.74
N ARG A 59 18.05 -14.01 2.93
CA ARG A 59 16.90 -14.50 3.69
C ARG A 59 15.56 -14.15 3.03
N PHE A 60 15.54 -13.20 2.11
CA PHE A 60 14.35 -12.78 1.36
C PHE A 60 14.25 -13.46 -0.01
N ASP A 61 15.15 -14.36 -0.36
CA ASP A 61 15.13 -15.06 -1.64
C ASP A 61 13.82 -15.86 -1.80
N GLY A 62 13.00 -15.45 -2.74
CA GLY A 62 11.71 -16.09 -3.03
C GLY A 62 11.84 -17.44 -3.75
N GLY A 63 13.05 -17.87 -4.11
CA GLY A 63 13.27 -19.07 -4.89
C GLY A 63 12.73 -18.96 -6.33
N SER A 64 12.44 -20.10 -6.97
CA SER A 64 11.74 -20.08 -8.26
C SER A 64 10.27 -19.68 -8.08
N LEU A 65 9.61 -19.25 -9.18
CA LEU A 65 8.17 -18.96 -9.15
C LEU A 65 7.33 -20.15 -8.68
N ASP A 66 7.69 -21.38 -9.08
CA ASP A 66 7.01 -22.60 -8.61
C ASP A 66 7.14 -22.79 -7.10
N GLN A 67 8.32 -22.54 -6.53
CA GLN A 67 8.58 -22.60 -5.09
C GLN A 67 7.75 -21.52 -4.38
N PHE A 68 7.74 -20.31 -4.90
CA PHE A 68 6.95 -19.20 -4.37
C PHE A 68 5.46 -19.53 -4.36
N TRP A 69 4.90 -20.00 -5.46
CA TRP A 69 3.49 -20.36 -5.55
C TRP A 69 3.13 -21.56 -4.67
N GLY A 70 4.03 -22.54 -4.55
CA GLY A 70 3.88 -23.66 -3.63
C GLY A 70 3.85 -23.20 -2.17
N SER A 71 4.72 -22.25 -1.81
CA SER A 71 4.79 -21.63 -0.48
C SER A 71 3.49 -20.86 -0.17
N LEU A 72 3.06 -20.03 -1.11
CA LEU A 72 1.81 -19.27 -0.98
C LEU A 72 0.58 -20.18 -0.73
N GLY A 73 0.50 -21.31 -1.45
CA GLY A 73 -0.57 -22.29 -1.25
C GLY A 73 -0.52 -23.00 0.12
N ARG A 74 0.65 -23.09 0.77
CA ARG A 74 0.77 -23.57 2.15
C ARG A 74 0.29 -22.50 3.14
N LEU A 75 0.70 -21.24 2.95
CA LEU A 75 0.31 -20.10 3.78
C LEU A 75 -1.20 -19.88 3.74
N GLU A 76 -1.82 -19.99 2.58
CA GLU A 76 -3.27 -19.82 2.41
C GLU A 76 -4.10 -20.75 3.31
N ARG A 77 -3.56 -21.95 3.63
CA ARG A 77 -4.26 -22.91 4.52
C ARG A 77 -4.26 -22.51 5.98
N LEU A 78 -3.41 -21.56 6.38
CA LEU A 78 -3.32 -21.04 7.75
C LEU A 78 -4.30 -19.89 7.99
N LEU A 79 -4.87 -19.31 6.93
CA LEU A 79 -5.70 -18.12 7.00
C LEU A 79 -7.19 -18.43 7.20
N ASP A 80 -7.86 -17.61 8.00
CA ASP A 80 -9.30 -17.53 8.07
C ASP A 80 -9.84 -16.67 6.91
N ARG A 81 -10.29 -17.33 5.84
CA ARG A 81 -10.77 -16.69 4.60
C ARG A 81 -11.95 -15.73 4.79
N SER A 82 -12.62 -15.74 5.96
CA SER A 82 -13.69 -14.79 6.25
C SER A 82 -13.15 -13.40 6.60
N ARG A 83 -11.89 -13.30 7.04
CA ARG A 83 -11.27 -12.08 7.54
C ARG A 83 -9.86 -11.82 6.95
N GLU A 84 -9.25 -12.83 6.38
CA GLU A 84 -7.86 -12.82 5.93
C GLU A 84 -7.77 -13.29 4.50
N THR A 85 -7.02 -12.59 3.68
CA THR A 85 -6.78 -12.94 2.28
C THR A 85 -5.31 -12.80 1.96
N LEU A 86 -4.90 -13.39 0.85
CA LEU A 86 -3.53 -13.27 0.32
C LEU A 86 -3.50 -12.38 -0.91
N GLY A 87 -2.39 -11.66 -1.03
CA GLY A 87 -1.95 -11.04 -2.25
C GLY A 87 -0.46 -11.33 -2.46
N VAL A 88 0.12 -10.75 -3.49
CA VAL A 88 1.53 -10.88 -3.80
C VAL A 88 2.19 -9.51 -3.92
N ALA A 89 3.45 -9.43 -3.53
CA ALA A 89 4.25 -8.24 -3.65
C ALA A 89 5.60 -8.57 -4.33
N PRO A 90 5.66 -8.67 -5.68
CA PRO A 90 6.94 -8.61 -6.36
C PRO A 90 7.58 -7.27 -6.04
N HIS A 91 8.64 -7.29 -5.22
CA HIS A 91 9.11 -6.09 -4.52
C HIS A 91 9.22 -4.86 -5.43
N SER A 92 9.96 -4.97 -6.51
CA SER A 92 10.18 -3.89 -7.49
C SER A 92 11.04 -4.43 -8.65
N TYR A 93 11.20 -3.67 -9.72
CA TYR A 93 12.16 -3.98 -10.79
C TYR A 93 13.64 -3.94 -10.33
N ARG A 94 13.93 -3.38 -9.15
CA ARG A 94 15.27 -3.47 -8.52
C ARG A 94 15.55 -4.87 -8.02
N ALA A 95 14.53 -5.58 -7.57
CA ALA A 95 14.66 -6.81 -6.79
C ALA A 95 14.09 -8.06 -7.48
N VAL A 96 13.36 -7.86 -8.57
CA VAL A 96 12.75 -8.94 -9.37
C VAL A 96 13.08 -8.68 -10.84
N ARG A 97 13.47 -9.74 -11.57
CA ARG A 97 13.71 -9.61 -13.01
C ARG A 97 12.42 -9.27 -13.76
N ARG A 98 12.55 -8.53 -14.83
CA ARG A 98 11.44 -8.04 -15.65
C ARG A 98 10.49 -9.17 -16.07
N GLU A 99 11.05 -10.27 -16.56
CA GLU A 99 10.31 -11.44 -17.05
C GLU A 99 9.58 -12.16 -15.90
N GLU A 100 10.28 -12.36 -14.77
CA GLU A 100 9.69 -12.99 -13.57
C GLU A 100 8.58 -12.15 -12.96
N LEU A 101 8.73 -10.82 -12.96
CA LEU A 101 7.71 -9.91 -12.46
C LEU A 101 6.45 -9.96 -13.35
N ALA A 102 6.62 -9.97 -14.67
CA ALA A 102 5.51 -10.07 -15.61
C ALA A 102 4.77 -11.41 -15.47
N GLU A 103 5.49 -12.52 -15.35
CA GLU A 103 4.90 -13.84 -15.14
C GLU A 103 4.16 -13.93 -13.81
N LEU A 104 4.75 -13.42 -12.73
CA LEU A 104 4.13 -13.40 -11.40
C LEU A 104 2.87 -12.54 -11.41
N HIS A 105 2.90 -11.37 -12.04
CA HIS A 105 1.75 -10.49 -12.16
C HIS A 105 0.61 -11.17 -12.94
N ALA A 106 0.90 -11.77 -14.08
CA ALA A 106 -0.10 -12.45 -14.91
C ALA A 106 -0.77 -13.61 -14.14
N GLU A 107 0.03 -14.42 -13.44
CA GLU A 107 -0.49 -15.54 -12.65
C GLU A 107 -1.30 -15.06 -11.43
N ALA A 108 -0.86 -14.01 -10.73
CA ALA A 108 -1.62 -13.40 -9.64
C ALA A 108 -2.98 -12.87 -10.12
N LYS A 109 -2.98 -12.17 -11.25
CA LYS A 109 -4.22 -11.69 -11.90
C LYS A 109 -5.16 -12.85 -12.24
N ARG A 110 -4.65 -13.94 -12.81
CA ARG A 110 -5.41 -15.15 -13.13
C ARG A 110 -6.01 -15.80 -11.88
N ARG A 111 -5.31 -15.73 -10.74
CA ARG A 111 -5.80 -16.22 -9.43
C ARG A 111 -6.75 -15.23 -8.73
N GLY A 112 -6.98 -14.05 -9.28
CA GLY A 112 -7.80 -13.01 -8.68
C GLY A 112 -7.18 -12.34 -7.47
N MET A 113 -5.86 -12.43 -7.31
CA MET A 113 -5.09 -11.84 -6.20
C MET A 113 -4.74 -10.39 -6.49
N VAL A 114 -4.53 -9.61 -5.43
CA VAL A 114 -3.95 -8.25 -5.54
C VAL A 114 -2.44 -8.34 -5.71
N VAL A 115 -1.89 -7.39 -6.46
CA VAL A 115 -0.46 -7.27 -6.73
C VAL A 115 0.01 -5.88 -6.34
N HIS A 116 0.95 -5.81 -5.39
CA HIS A 116 1.56 -4.56 -4.97
C HIS A 116 3.05 -4.57 -5.33
N LEU A 117 3.58 -3.45 -5.84
CA LEU A 117 5.00 -3.30 -6.14
C LEU A 117 5.46 -1.86 -5.92
N HIS A 118 6.69 -1.70 -5.44
CA HIS A 118 7.32 -0.39 -5.35
C HIS A 118 7.73 0.08 -6.75
N LEU A 119 7.47 1.34 -7.03
CA LEU A 119 7.73 1.95 -8.32
C LEU A 119 8.33 3.35 -8.17
N GLU A 120 9.53 3.52 -8.69
CA GLU A 120 10.20 4.83 -8.77
C GLU A 120 10.21 5.59 -7.44
N GLU A 121 10.49 4.84 -6.36
CA GLU A 121 10.61 5.39 -5.01
C GLU A 121 11.79 6.36 -4.93
N GLN A 122 12.95 5.93 -5.41
CA GLN A 122 14.20 6.66 -5.34
C GLN A 122 14.73 6.99 -6.74
N ARG A 123 15.31 8.16 -6.91
CA ARG A 123 15.90 8.59 -8.17
C ARG A 123 16.93 7.60 -8.71
N ARG A 124 17.74 7.04 -7.82
CA ARG A 124 18.73 6.01 -8.17
C ARG A 124 18.12 4.77 -8.82
N GLU A 125 16.91 4.37 -8.41
CA GLU A 125 16.19 3.26 -9.04
C GLU A 125 15.90 3.55 -10.51
N VAL A 126 15.43 4.76 -10.81
CA VAL A 126 15.15 5.19 -12.18
C VAL A 126 16.44 5.18 -13.00
N GLU A 127 17.50 5.82 -12.50
CA GLU A 127 18.81 5.90 -13.17
C GLU A 127 19.42 4.50 -13.46
N GLU A 128 19.39 3.59 -12.47
CA GLU A 128 19.95 2.24 -12.62
C GLU A 128 19.14 1.40 -13.64
N LEU A 129 17.82 1.55 -13.68
CA LEU A 129 16.96 0.80 -14.63
C LEU A 129 17.02 1.39 -16.04
N GLU A 130 17.04 2.71 -16.19
CA GLU A 130 17.28 3.35 -17.49
C GLU A 130 18.64 2.95 -18.07
N ALA A 131 19.70 2.95 -17.26
CA ALA A 131 21.01 2.49 -17.69
C ALA A 131 21.06 1.01 -18.08
N ALA A 132 20.25 0.18 -17.42
CA ALA A 132 20.23 -1.26 -17.66
C ALA A 132 19.32 -1.70 -18.81
N HIS A 133 18.19 -1.03 -19.00
CA HIS A 133 17.12 -1.44 -19.90
C HIS A 133 16.75 -0.40 -20.98
N GLY A 134 17.28 0.83 -20.87
CA GLY A 134 16.91 1.94 -21.77
C GLY A 134 15.51 2.51 -21.50
N LEU A 135 14.86 2.08 -20.44
CA LEU A 135 13.49 2.43 -20.07
C LEU A 135 13.42 2.71 -18.57
N ALA A 136 12.62 3.70 -18.18
CA ALA A 136 12.28 3.94 -16.78
C ALA A 136 11.35 2.83 -16.24
N PRO A 137 11.33 2.58 -14.92
CA PRO A 137 10.47 1.57 -14.30
C PRO A 137 8.99 1.70 -14.66
N SER A 138 8.47 2.93 -14.72
CA SER A 138 7.09 3.19 -15.12
C SER A 138 6.79 2.87 -16.59
N GLU A 139 7.78 3.02 -17.48
CA GLU A 139 7.65 2.60 -18.89
C GLU A 139 7.61 1.09 -18.98
N ILE A 140 8.52 0.39 -18.30
CA ILE A 140 8.55 -1.07 -18.22
C ILE A 140 7.20 -1.59 -17.69
N LEU A 141 6.69 -1.00 -16.62
CA LEU A 141 5.40 -1.35 -16.04
C LEU A 141 4.26 -1.26 -17.07
N LEU A 142 4.22 -0.15 -17.80
CA LEU A 142 3.17 0.12 -18.79
C LEU A 142 3.27 -0.75 -20.04
N GLU A 143 4.47 -1.19 -20.40
CA GLU A 143 4.72 -2.05 -21.56
C GLU A 143 4.45 -3.53 -21.25
N ASP A 144 4.93 -4.02 -20.09
CA ASP A 144 4.98 -5.45 -19.80
C ASP A 144 3.72 -6.00 -19.15
N LEU A 145 3.00 -5.17 -18.39
CA LEU A 145 1.93 -5.68 -17.55
C LEU A 145 0.55 -5.36 -18.12
N ASP A 146 -0.32 -6.37 -18.12
CA ASP A 146 -1.76 -6.18 -18.34
C ASP A 146 -2.41 -5.61 -17.06
N LEU A 147 -2.21 -4.31 -16.87
CA LEU A 147 -2.57 -3.57 -15.66
C LEU A 147 -4.09 -3.43 -15.48
N GLY A 148 -4.53 -3.48 -14.24
CA GLY A 148 -5.93 -3.31 -13.85
C GLY A 148 -6.07 -2.94 -12.37
N THR A 149 -7.30 -3.07 -11.87
CA THR A 149 -7.66 -2.74 -10.47
C THR A 149 -7.05 -3.65 -9.41
N GLU A 150 -6.46 -4.77 -9.82
CA GLU A 150 -5.70 -5.68 -8.95
C GLU A 150 -4.32 -5.15 -8.63
N THR A 151 -3.80 -4.19 -9.40
CA THR A 151 -2.44 -3.68 -9.28
C THR A 151 -2.39 -2.40 -8.45
N THR A 152 -1.44 -2.35 -7.54
CA THR A 152 -1.08 -1.15 -6.77
C THR A 152 0.41 -0.84 -6.96
N ALA A 153 0.71 0.35 -7.47
CA ALA A 153 2.04 0.91 -7.53
C ALA A 153 2.29 1.75 -6.27
N ILE A 154 3.37 1.44 -5.53
CA ILE A 154 3.69 2.12 -4.27
C ILE A 154 4.72 3.22 -4.56
N HIS A 155 4.55 4.37 -3.91
CA HIS A 155 5.32 5.61 -4.01
C HIS A 155 5.07 6.39 -5.31
N CYS A 156 5.58 5.93 -6.44
CA CYS A 156 5.58 6.68 -7.71
C CYS A 156 6.20 8.09 -7.56
N THR A 157 7.19 8.23 -6.67
CA THR A 157 7.76 9.52 -6.25
C THR A 157 8.37 10.28 -7.42
N HIS A 158 9.05 9.53 -8.31
CA HIS A 158 9.74 10.11 -9.47
C HIS A 158 9.01 9.83 -10.80
N THR A 159 7.80 9.29 -10.74
CA THR A 159 6.99 9.01 -11.94
C THR A 159 6.54 10.32 -12.59
N PRO A 160 6.85 10.55 -13.88
CA PRO A 160 6.37 11.71 -14.63
C PRO A 160 4.83 11.78 -14.64
N ALA A 161 4.29 13.00 -14.65
CA ALA A 161 2.85 13.24 -14.51
C ALA A 161 2.00 12.61 -15.62
N ASP A 162 2.52 12.52 -16.83
CA ASP A 162 1.87 11.88 -17.97
C ASP A 162 1.79 10.36 -17.80
N ARG A 163 2.87 9.72 -17.36
CA ARG A 163 2.91 8.29 -17.06
C ARG A 163 2.03 7.97 -15.85
N LEU A 164 2.07 8.80 -14.81
CA LEU A 164 1.19 8.65 -13.65
C LEU A 164 -0.28 8.74 -14.06
N THR A 165 -0.63 9.64 -14.98
CA THR A 165 -1.98 9.73 -15.56
C THR A 165 -2.36 8.44 -16.28
N GLU A 166 -1.45 7.86 -17.07
CA GLU A 166 -1.71 6.61 -17.79
C GLU A 166 -1.87 5.43 -16.81
N ILE A 167 -1.06 5.37 -15.74
CA ILE A 167 -1.18 4.37 -14.67
C ILE A 167 -2.57 4.43 -14.05
N PHE A 168 -3.05 5.62 -13.69
CA PHE A 168 -4.42 5.80 -13.18
C PHE A 168 -5.49 5.41 -14.21
N ARG A 169 -5.29 5.78 -15.48
CA ARG A 169 -6.24 5.45 -16.56
C ARG A 169 -6.41 3.95 -16.75
N ARG A 170 -5.37 3.15 -16.48
CA ARG A 170 -5.42 1.69 -16.52
C ARG A 170 -6.05 1.06 -15.25
N GLY A 171 -6.50 1.88 -14.30
CA GLY A 171 -7.16 1.41 -13.09
C GLY A 171 -6.24 1.03 -11.94
N VAL A 172 -4.93 1.22 -12.10
CA VAL A 172 -3.93 0.97 -11.05
C VAL A 172 -4.15 1.93 -9.89
N THR A 173 -4.08 1.41 -8.67
CA THR A 173 -4.03 2.26 -7.47
C THR A 173 -2.59 2.70 -7.21
N VAL A 174 -2.39 3.98 -6.91
CA VAL A 174 -1.11 4.49 -6.44
C VAL A 174 -1.19 4.65 -4.92
N ALA A 175 -0.33 3.95 -4.19
CA ALA A 175 -0.24 4.07 -2.74
C ALA A 175 0.98 4.92 -2.38
N VAL A 176 0.76 6.06 -1.76
CA VAL A 176 1.83 6.94 -1.29
C VAL A 176 2.03 6.81 0.21
N CYS A 177 3.25 6.97 0.67
CA CYS A 177 3.66 6.81 2.05
C CYS A 177 4.37 8.08 2.57
N PRO A 178 3.64 9.21 2.71
CA PRO A 178 4.22 10.53 2.87
C PRO A 178 5.20 10.69 4.05
N LEU A 179 4.96 9.98 5.15
CA LEU A 179 5.87 10.00 6.29
C LEU A 179 7.18 9.26 6.01
N THR A 180 7.14 8.15 5.29
CA THR A 180 8.34 7.40 4.89
C THR A 180 9.11 8.18 3.82
N GLU A 181 8.43 8.63 2.77
CA GLU A 181 9.01 9.43 1.68
C GLU A 181 9.69 10.70 2.22
N GLY A 182 9.06 11.37 3.21
CA GLY A 182 9.65 12.51 3.90
C GLY A 182 10.83 12.14 4.79
N ASN A 183 10.78 11.01 5.50
CA ASN A 183 11.86 10.56 6.38
C ASN A 183 13.09 10.10 5.62
N LEU A 184 12.91 9.42 4.50
CA LEU A 184 13.99 8.94 3.64
C LEU A 184 14.52 10.03 2.70
N GLY A 185 13.76 11.13 2.52
CA GLY A 185 14.13 12.20 1.60
C GLY A 185 13.93 11.80 0.14
N ASP A 186 12.99 10.90 -0.15
CA ASP A 186 12.75 10.38 -1.50
C ASP A 186 12.17 11.45 -2.42
N GLY A 187 11.28 12.30 -1.91
CA GLY A 187 10.67 13.38 -2.68
C GLY A 187 9.15 13.44 -2.54
N ILE A 188 8.51 14.13 -3.47
CA ILE A 188 7.06 14.34 -3.48
C ILE A 188 6.52 13.92 -4.84
N PRO A 189 5.65 12.91 -4.93
CA PRO A 189 5.10 12.43 -6.20
C PRO A 189 4.19 13.48 -6.86
N ALA A 190 4.16 13.51 -8.19
CA ALA A 190 3.39 14.47 -8.98
C ALA A 190 1.89 14.13 -9.05
N LEU A 191 1.20 14.10 -7.91
CA LEU A 191 -0.18 13.63 -7.78
C LEU A 191 -1.24 14.53 -8.43
N ARG A 192 -0.87 15.61 -9.09
CA ARG A 192 -1.82 16.47 -9.80
C ARG A 192 -2.69 15.68 -10.79
N ALA A 193 -2.12 14.64 -11.38
CA ALA A 193 -2.85 13.73 -12.26
C ALA A 193 -3.90 12.90 -11.50
N ALA A 194 -3.73 12.71 -10.19
CA ALA A 194 -4.66 11.99 -9.33
C ALA A 194 -5.87 12.85 -8.88
N SER A 195 -5.83 14.16 -9.14
CA SER A 195 -6.89 15.09 -8.71
C SER A 195 -8.26 14.63 -9.21
N GLY A 196 -9.16 14.34 -8.28
CA GLY A 196 -10.50 13.83 -8.58
C GLY A 196 -10.57 12.32 -8.88
N THR A 197 -9.47 11.58 -8.84
CA THR A 197 -9.48 10.13 -9.03
C THR A 197 -9.71 9.38 -7.72
N ARG A 198 -10.26 8.16 -7.84
CA ARG A 198 -10.43 7.23 -6.70
C ARG A 198 -9.31 6.20 -6.62
N HIS A 199 -8.20 6.43 -7.30
CA HIS A 199 -7.09 5.49 -7.43
C HIS A 199 -5.88 5.85 -6.59
N LEU A 200 -6.04 6.74 -5.59
CA LEU A 200 -5.00 7.09 -4.63
C LEU A 200 -5.26 6.37 -3.31
N ALA A 201 -4.23 5.76 -2.74
CA ALA A 201 -4.22 5.13 -1.43
C ALA A 201 -3.08 5.69 -0.56
N LEU A 202 -3.17 5.45 0.75
CA LEU A 202 -2.12 5.79 1.71
C LEU A 202 -1.59 4.54 2.39
N GLY A 203 -0.27 4.49 2.58
CA GLY A 203 0.41 3.49 3.38
C GLY A 203 1.20 4.10 4.53
N SER A 204 1.50 3.30 5.56
CA SER A 204 2.43 3.67 6.64
C SER A 204 3.85 3.17 6.39
N ASP A 205 4.01 2.28 5.42
CA ASP A 205 5.26 1.69 4.95
C ASP A 205 6.21 1.30 6.10
N SER A 206 7.37 1.95 6.26
CA SER A 206 8.37 1.63 7.29
C SER A 206 7.89 1.81 8.74
N ASN A 207 6.63 2.16 8.96
CA ASN A 207 5.99 2.31 10.28
C ASN A 207 6.72 3.24 11.25
N LEU A 208 7.42 4.25 10.73
CA LEU A 208 8.09 5.26 11.56
C LEU A 208 7.11 5.92 12.52
N ARG A 209 5.89 6.13 12.07
CA ARG A 209 4.80 6.67 12.84
C ARG A 209 3.46 6.17 12.32
N LEU A 210 2.72 5.46 13.17
CA LEU A 210 1.40 4.90 12.84
C LEU A 210 0.31 5.95 13.06
N SER A 211 0.26 6.96 12.21
CA SER A 211 -0.77 7.99 12.25
C SER A 211 -1.27 8.29 10.85
N MET A 212 -2.44 7.77 10.53
CA MET A 212 -3.07 8.00 9.23
C MET A 212 -3.44 9.48 9.03
N LEU A 213 -3.86 10.18 10.09
CA LEU A 213 -4.16 11.62 10.04
C LEU A 213 -2.91 12.46 9.75
N GLU A 214 -1.75 12.04 10.26
CA GLU A 214 -0.49 12.72 9.97
C GLU A 214 -0.04 12.44 8.54
N ASN A 215 -0.17 11.21 8.05
CA ASN A 215 0.06 10.89 6.63
C ASN A 215 -0.82 11.74 5.70
N LEU A 216 -2.12 11.92 6.03
CA LEU A 216 -3.03 12.80 5.29
C LEU A 216 -2.54 14.25 5.25
N ARG A 217 -2.07 14.75 6.39
CA ARG A 217 -1.54 16.12 6.49
C ARG A 217 -0.27 16.28 5.65
N TRP A 218 0.65 15.34 5.75
CA TRP A 218 1.88 15.35 4.96
C TRP A 218 1.62 15.20 3.47
N LEU A 219 0.67 14.36 3.07
CA LEU A 219 0.22 14.26 1.69
C LEU A 219 -0.17 15.63 1.12
N GLU A 220 -1.09 16.33 1.79
CA GLU A 220 -1.57 17.63 1.30
C GLU A 220 -0.49 18.71 1.41
N TYR A 221 0.30 18.75 2.49
CA TYR A 221 1.36 19.73 2.66
C TYR A 221 2.51 19.52 1.66
N GLY A 222 2.90 18.29 1.41
CA GLY A 222 3.88 17.98 0.37
C GLY A 222 3.43 18.49 -1.00
N GLN A 223 2.20 18.20 -1.37
CA GLN A 223 1.64 18.67 -2.64
C GLN A 223 1.57 20.22 -2.72
N ARG A 224 1.23 20.90 -1.60
CA ARG A 224 1.23 22.37 -1.54
C ARG A 224 2.61 22.97 -1.72
N LEU A 225 3.60 22.37 -1.06
CA LEU A 225 5.01 22.82 -1.14
C LEU A 225 5.56 22.63 -2.56
N ALA A 226 5.35 21.44 -3.16
CA ALA A 226 5.80 21.15 -4.51
C ALA A 226 5.08 21.99 -5.60
N GLY A 227 3.81 22.31 -5.38
CA GLY A 227 2.98 23.05 -6.34
C GLY A 227 2.84 24.54 -6.07
N GLU A 228 3.43 25.06 -4.99
CA GLU A 228 3.35 26.47 -4.53
C GLU A 228 1.92 27.03 -4.46
N ARG A 229 0.94 26.15 -4.19
CA ARG A 229 -0.47 26.54 -4.09
C ARG A 229 -1.28 25.56 -3.25
N ARG A 230 -2.48 25.97 -2.83
CA ARG A 230 -3.43 25.15 -2.07
C ARG A 230 -4.32 24.31 -3.00
N GLY A 231 -4.89 23.23 -2.46
CA GLY A 231 -5.93 22.43 -3.11
C GLY A 231 -5.47 21.64 -4.32
N LEU A 232 -4.28 21.06 -4.31
CA LEU A 232 -3.77 20.25 -5.42
C LEU A 232 -4.47 18.88 -5.56
N LEU A 233 -5.12 18.39 -4.50
CA LEU A 233 -5.93 17.17 -4.55
C LEU A 233 -7.39 17.41 -4.98
N GLY A 234 -7.68 18.53 -5.65
CA GLY A 234 -8.99 18.89 -6.18
C GLY A 234 -9.70 20.00 -5.37
N GLU A 235 -10.96 20.24 -5.71
CA GLU A 235 -11.77 21.29 -5.09
C GLU A 235 -12.05 21.04 -3.59
N ARG A 236 -12.08 19.78 -3.18
CA ARG A 236 -12.31 19.33 -1.81
C ARG A 236 -11.14 18.49 -1.30
N PRO A 237 -9.95 19.08 -1.06
CA PRO A 237 -8.72 18.34 -0.80
C PRO A 237 -8.80 17.48 0.47
N ALA A 238 -9.49 17.90 1.51
CA ALA A 238 -9.69 17.09 2.72
C ALA A 238 -10.51 15.82 2.44
N VAL A 239 -11.53 15.92 1.60
CA VAL A 239 -12.33 14.75 1.18
C VAL A 239 -11.53 13.82 0.31
N ALA A 240 -10.76 14.34 -0.65
CA ALA A 240 -9.88 13.53 -1.50
C ALA A 240 -8.82 12.80 -0.66
N ALA A 241 -8.22 13.48 0.30
CA ALA A 241 -7.26 12.89 1.23
C ALA A 241 -7.90 11.78 2.09
N LEU A 242 -9.09 12.01 2.65
CA LEU A 242 -9.83 10.99 3.38
C LEU A 242 -10.18 9.78 2.50
N HIS A 243 -10.59 10.01 1.26
CA HIS A 243 -10.84 8.92 0.32
C HIS A 243 -9.58 8.09 0.06
N ALA A 244 -8.40 8.70 -0.03
CA ALA A 244 -7.14 7.96 -0.17
C ALA A 244 -6.87 7.05 1.05
N ALA A 245 -7.15 7.53 2.26
CA ALA A 245 -6.97 6.75 3.49
C ALA A 245 -8.03 5.65 3.70
N THR A 246 -9.11 5.64 2.94
CA THR A 246 -10.28 4.79 3.18
C THR A 246 -10.66 4.00 1.93
N LEU A 247 -11.41 4.60 1.04
CA LEU A 247 -11.91 3.99 -0.19
C LEU A 247 -10.76 3.57 -1.13
N GLY A 248 -9.69 4.38 -1.20
CA GLY A 248 -8.49 4.08 -1.97
C GLY A 248 -7.75 2.87 -1.41
N GLY A 249 -7.54 2.83 -0.10
CA GLY A 249 -6.94 1.68 0.58
C GLY A 249 -7.75 0.40 0.39
N ALA A 250 -9.07 0.46 0.61
CA ALA A 250 -9.96 -0.68 0.39
C ALA A 250 -9.92 -1.17 -1.06
N ARG A 251 -9.85 -0.27 -2.04
CA ARG A 251 -9.71 -0.60 -3.45
C ARG A 251 -8.39 -1.29 -3.75
N SER A 252 -7.28 -0.75 -3.24
CA SER A 252 -5.93 -1.32 -3.43
C SER A 252 -5.85 -2.77 -2.92
N LEU A 253 -6.65 -3.09 -1.91
CA LEU A 253 -6.76 -4.42 -1.31
C LEU A 253 -7.94 -5.24 -1.86
N ARG A 254 -8.73 -4.69 -2.80
CA ARG A 254 -9.95 -5.29 -3.36
C ARG A 254 -10.95 -5.74 -2.30
N LEU A 255 -11.09 -4.97 -1.23
CA LEU A 255 -12.02 -5.22 -0.14
C LEU A 255 -13.32 -4.45 -0.34
N PRO A 256 -14.50 -5.05 -0.03
CA PRO A 256 -15.77 -4.34 -0.02
C PRO A 256 -15.89 -3.49 1.26
N ALA A 257 -15.04 -2.48 1.39
CA ALA A 257 -14.86 -1.61 2.56
C ALA A 257 -14.55 -0.17 2.13
N GLY A 258 -14.25 0.69 3.09
CA GLY A 258 -13.77 2.05 2.85
C GLY A 258 -14.88 3.09 2.70
N ARG A 259 -16.14 2.71 2.79
CA ARG A 259 -17.31 3.60 2.82
C ARG A 259 -18.47 2.95 3.55
N ILE A 260 -19.40 3.77 4.03
CA ILE A 260 -20.65 3.30 4.60
C ILE A 260 -21.67 3.21 3.44
N ALA A 261 -22.00 1.99 3.05
CA ALA A 261 -22.99 1.72 2.01
C ALA A 261 -23.48 0.27 2.11
N PRO A 262 -24.69 -0.05 1.61
CA PRO A 262 -25.18 -1.42 1.51
C PRO A 262 -24.17 -2.32 0.79
N GLY A 263 -23.94 -3.53 1.32
CA GLY A 263 -23.01 -4.51 0.76
C GLY A 263 -21.53 -4.26 1.10
N GLN A 264 -21.21 -3.21 1.86
CA GLN A 264 -19.87 -2.99 2.40
C GLN A 264 -19.74 -3.61 3.79
N TRP A 265 -18.52 -3.98 4.16
CA TRP A 265 -18.23 -4.42 5.52
C TRP A 265 -18.43 -3.28 6.52
N ALA A 266 -18.94 -3.61 7.71
CA ALA A 266 -19.18 -2.67 8.80
C ALA A 266 -17.92 -2.50 9.68
N ASP A 267 -16.79 -2.18 9.05
CA ASP A 267 -15.53 -1.90 9.75
C ASP A 267 -15.48 -0.39 10.04
N PHE A 268 -15.53 -0.01 11.33
CA PHE A 268 -15.68 1.38 11.75
C PHE A 268 -14.54 1.83 12.65
N CYS A 269 -14.16 3.10 12.50
CA CYS A 269 -13.26 3.81 13.38
C CYS A 269 -14.00 5.01 13.98
N ALA A 270 -14.05 5.09 15.30
CA ALA A 270 -14.62 6.24 16.01
C ALA A 270 -13.52 7.23 16.40
N VAL A 271 -13.80 8.52 16.24
CA VAL A 271 -12.90 9.61 16.63
C VAL A 271 -13.60 10.49 17.65
N ASP A 272 -12.99 10.66 18.82
CA ASP A 272 -13.48 11.59 19.83
C ASP A 272 -13.20 13.04 19.41
N LEU A 273 -14.22 13.75 18.96
CA LEU A 273 -14.12 15.14 18.54
C LEU A 273 -13.95 16.12 19.70
N THR A 274 -14.17 15.67 20.95
CA THR A 274 -13.94 16.48 22.15
C THR A 274 -12.48 16.43 22.61
N HIS A 275 -11.68 15.52 22.05
CA HIS A 275 -10.26 15.41 22.35
C HIS A 275 -9.56 16.76 22.13
N PRO A 276 -8.71 17.26 23.07
CA PRO A 276 -8.10 18.60 22.97
C PRO A 276 -7.38 18.89 21.66
N ALA A 277 -6.80 17.86 21.02
CA ALA A 277 -6.14 17.99 19.72
C ALA A 277 -7.11 18.31 18.55
N LEU A 278 -8.40 18.07 18.72
CA LEU A 278 -9.44 18.26 17.71
C LEU A 278 -10.45 19.34 18.11
N ALA A 279 -10.74 19.49 19.40
CA ALA A 279 -11.76 20.40 19.95
C ALA A 279 -11.54 21.88 19.57
N ALA A 280 -10.28 22.28 19.35
CA ALA A 280 -9.92 23.65 18.94
C ALA A 280 -10.03 23.89 17.43
N THR A 281 -10.47 22.92 16.64
CA THR A 281 -10.58 23.04 15.18
C THR A 281 -11.96 23.59 14.81
N PRO A 282 -12.09 24.84 14.36
CA PRO A 282 -13.39 25.42 14.01
C PRO A 282 -14.08 24.64 12.89
N GLY A 283 -15.38 24.41 13.00
CA GLY A 283 -16.18 23.75 11.97
C GLY A 283 -16.06 22.23 11.90
N LEU A 284 -15.39 21.59 12.87
CA LEU A 284 -15.32 20.13 12.98
C LEU A 284 -16.57 19.59 13.67
N GLU A 285 -17.72 19.73 13.01
CA GLU A 285 -18.99 19.18 13.54
C GLU A 285 -19.14 17.69 13.26
N ARG A 286 -18.51 17.18 12.19
CA ARG A 286 -18.54 15.76 11.79
C ARG A 286 -17.28 15.37 11.04
N LEU A 287 -16.67 14.26 11.43
CA LEU A 287 -15.55 13.64 10.72
C LEU A 287 -15.95 12.19 10.39
N CYS A 288 -16.09 11.88 9.10
CA CYS A 288 -16.44 10.53 8.63
C CYS A 288 -15.24 9.91 7.91
N PHE A 289 -14.80 8.74 8.37
CA PHE A 289 -13.74 7.95 7.75
C PHE A 289 -14.32 6.67 7.14
N GLY A 290 -13.80 6.20 6.06
CA GLY A 290 -14.32 5.06 5.34
C GLY A 290 -13.85 3.68 5.83
N HIS A 291 -13.22 3.60 7.00
CA HIS A 291 -13.25 2.44 7.86
C HIS A 291 -14.14 2.71 9.05
N GLY A 292 -15.35 3.15 8.76
CA GLY A 292 -16.37 3.46 9.71
C GLY A 292 -16.60 4.94 10.00
N ALA A 293 -17.83 5.29 10.31
CA ALA A 293 -18.21 6.63 10.71
C ALA A 293 -17.67 6.92 12.12
N PRO A 294 -17.23 8.17 12.38
CA PRO A 294 -17.08 8.62 13.75
C PRO A 294 -18.45 8.62 14.39
N ILE A 295 -18.58 7.93 15.51
CA ILE A 295 -19.80 7.93 16.30
C ILE A 295 -19.64 8.95 17.40
N HIS A 296 -20.48 9.98 17.39
CA HIS A 296 -20.69 10.86 18.54
C HIS A 296 -21.41 10.09 19.67
N THR A 297 -21.36 10.62 20.87
CA THR A 297 -22.30 10.27 21.93
C THR A 297 -23.72 10.43 21.34
N GLY A 298 -24.42 9.33 21.14
CA GLY A 298 -25.68 9.27 20.38
C GLY A 298 -25.57 8.53 19.05
N GLY A 299 -24.51 7.72 18.85
CA GLY A 299 -24.16 7.08 17.59
C GLY A 299 -25.24 6.25 16.90
N ALA A 300 -26.23 5.77 17.64
CA ALA A 300 -27.40 5.10 17.06
C ALA A 300 -28.19 6.06 16.16
N ASP A 301 -28.35 7.32 16.56
CA ASP A 301 -29.13 8.33 15.82
C ASP A 301 -28.40 8.75 14.55
N VAL A 302 -27.06 8.81 14.58
CA VAL A 302 -26.25 9.14 13.42
C VAL A 302 -26.24 8.00 12.39
N LEU A 303 -26.18 6.74 12.84
CA LEU A 303 -26.29 5.58 11.96
C LEU A 303 -27.66 5.50 11.30
N CYS A 304 -28.75 5.80 12.04
CA CYS A 304 -30.09 5.88 11.50
C CYS A 304 -30.23 7.02 10.46
N ALA A 305 -29.72 8.22 10.77
CA ALA A 305 -29.77 9.37 9.85
C ALA A 305 -28.94 9.14 8.56
N VAL A 306 -27.86 8.39 8.62
CA VAL A 306 -27.07 8.02 7.43
C VAL A 306 -27.79 6.92 6.63
N ALA A 307 -28.43 5.97 7.30
CA ALA A 307 -29.22 4.93 6.64
C ALA A 307 -30.47 5.46 5.96
N GLU A 308 -31.09 6.52 6.49
CA GLU A 308 -32.25 7.20 5.89
C GLU A 308 -31.88 8.15 4.74
N ALA A 309 -30.62 8.59 4.66
CA ALA A 309 -30.10 9.48 3.62
C ALA A 309 -29.46 8.75 2.41
N LEU A 310 -29.37 7.41 2.47
CA LEU A 310 -28.88 6.53 1.40
C LEU A 310 -30.02 5.79 0.71
#